data_53850d1b93ab6a9f9e2896735b416a68
#
_entry.id   53850d1b93ab6a9f9e2896735b416a68
#
_cell.length_a   1.000
_cell.length_b   1.000
_cell.length_c   1.000
_cell.angle_alpha   90.00
_cell.angle_beta   90.00
_cell.angle_gamma   90.00
#
_symmetry.space_group_name_H-M   'P 1'
#
loop_
_entity.id
_entity.type
_entity.pdbx_description
1 polymer ?
#
loop_
_entity_poly.entity_id
_entity_poly.type
_entity_poly.pdbx_seq_one_letter_code
_entity_poly.pdbx_strand_id
1 'polypeptide(L)'
;VMTPRAAAVGEVCPYHRIVNLSADLKYRVTADCYDPARIVRMPMFILPPAQEWYYRRQHPDYRPLPPLHPGLPGNQAENNPIDIIYPQPGRVLVAPRSLEGEQQSLVFAAVHRDRNAVLFWHIDYYYVGSTSFEHKISVRPAPGKHRLTVIDEHGASQSVVFSCRCPLPAPDCPGLPLSGCFSVYP
;
A
#
# COMPACT_ATOMS: atom_id res chain seq x y z
N VAL A 1 19.76 -36.93 12.95
CA VAL A 1 19.13 -37.14 11.64
C VAL A 1 20.12 -36.66 10.59
N MET A 2 20.68 -37.57 9.82
CA MET A 2 21.61 -37.24 8.72
C MET A 2 20.80 -36.71 7.54
N THR A 3 20.98 -35.45 7.24
CA THR A 3 20.41 -34.83 6.04
C THR A 3 21.25 -35.27 4.83
N PRO A 4 20.65 -35.77 3.74
CA PRO A 4 21.40 -36.15 2.55
C PRO A 4 22.16 -34.96 1.99
N ARG A 5 23.43 -35.17 1.63
CA ARG A 5 24.35 -34.17 1.08
C ARG A 5 23.89 -33.54 -0.25
N ALA A 6 22.79 -34.06 -0.82
CA ALA A 6 22.15 -33.64 -2.06
C ALA A 6 20.83 -32.83 -1.83
N ALA A 7 20.48 -32.51 -0.56
CA ALA A 7 19.45 -31.53 -0.34
C ALA A 7 20.00 -30.18 -0.84
N ALA A 8 19.71 -29.87 -2.08
CA ALA A 8 19.98 -28.55 -2.64
C ALA A 8 19.50 -27.51 -1.62
N VAL A 9 20.39 -26.59 -1.26
CA VAL A 9 20.01 -25.43 -0.46
C VAL A 9 18.97 -24.69 -1.30
N GLY A 10 17.69 -24.98 -1.06
CA GLY A 10 16.60 -24.28 -1.71
C GLY A 10 16.74 -22.80 -1.41
N GLU A 11 16.33 -21.94 -2.33
CA GLU A 11 16.31 -20.49 -2.09
C GLU A 11 15.58 -20.22 -0.76
N VAL A 12 16.22 -19.42 0.08
CA VAL A 12 15.64 -19.05 1.38
C VAL A 12 14.32 -18.33 1.12
N CYS A 13 13.23 -18.85 1.67
CA CYS A 13 11.92 -18.25 1.50
C CYS A 13 11.96 -16.77 1.97
N PRO A 14 11.66 -15.78 1.10
CA PRO A 14 11.78 -14.36 1.42
C PRO A 14 10.77 -13.91 2.49
N TYR A 15 9.74 -14.71 2.71
CA TYR A 15 8.64 -14.39 3.63
C TYR A 15 8.87 -14.89 5.06
N HIS A 16 9.78 -15.87 5.28
CA HIS A 16 10.12 -16.33 6.62
C HIS A 16 11.29 -15.51 7.15
N ARG A 17 11.04 -14.70 8.17
CA ARG A 17 12.04 -13.83 8.79
C ARG A 17 12.04 -13.99 10.30
N ILE A 18 13.22 -13.83 10.91
CA ILE A 18 13.33 -13.73 12.36
C ILE A 18 13.02 -12.29 12.74
N VAL A 19 12.05 -12.11 13.63
CA VAL A 19 11.60 -10.81 14.12
C VAL A 19 11.94 -10.68 15.60
N ASN A 20 12.48 -9.54 15.98
CA ASN A 20 12.73 -9.18 17.37
C ASN A 20 11.47 -8.55 17.95
N LEU A 21 10.92 -9.17 18.99
CA LEU A 21 9.70 -8.73 19.65
C LEU A 21 9.97 -8.34 21.10
N SER A 22 9.15 -7.47 21.63
CA SER A 22 9.08 -7.18 23.08
C SER A 22 8.71 -8.44 23.88
N ALA A 23 9.00 -8.45 25.15
CA ALA A 23 8.71 -9.60 26.04
C ALA A 23 7.22 -10.01 26.05
N ASP A 24 6.31 -9.06 25.82
CA ASP A 24 4.87 -9.27 25.71
C ASP A 24 4.39 -9.62 24.28
N LEU A 25 5.33 -9.72 23.32
CA LEU A 25 5.09 -10.04 21.90
C LEU A 25 4.20 -9.03 21.16
N LYS A 26 3.95 -7.85 21.72
CA LYS A 26 3.03 -6.87 21.14
C LYS A 26 3.70 -5.92 20.15
N TYR A 27 5.01 -5.69 20.32
CA TYR A 27 5.73 -4.72 19.52
C TYR A 27 7.01 -5.32 18.94
N ARG A 28 7.39 -4.84 17.77
CA ARG A 28 8.73 -5.06 17.24
C ARG A 28 9.69 -4.09 17.90
N VAL A 29 10.87 -4.59 18.27
CA VAL A 29 11.88 -3.83 18.99
C VAL A 29 13.25 -3.99 18.35
N THR A 30 14.16 -3.05 18.61
CA THR A 30 15.59 -3.15 18.30
C THR A 30 16.41 -3.01 19.56
N ALA A 31 17.65 -3.47 19.53
CA ALA A 31 18.55 -3.36 20.66
C ALA A 31 18.87 -1.90 21.07
N ASP A 32 18.60 -0.95 20.19
CA ASP A 32 18.87 0.48 20.44
C ASP A 32 17.82 1.13 21.36
N CYS A 33 16.61 0.56 21.41
CA CYS A 33 15.48 1.15 22.15
C CYS A 33 14.86 0.22 23.20
N TYR A 34 15.32 -1.01 23.26
CA TYR A 34 14.77 -2.03 24.16
C TYR A 34 15.87 -2.85 24.78
N ASP A 35 15.69 -3.28 26.03
CA ASP A 35 16.67 -4.11 26.74
C ASP A 35 16.94 -5.41 25.95
N PRO A 36 18.18 -5.61 25.48
CA PRO A 36 18.54 -6.80 24.68
C PRO A 36 18.25 -8.14 25.38
N ALA A 37 18.30 -8.17 26.72
CA ALA A 37 18.02 -9.35 27.50
C ALA A 37 16.54 -9.75 27.50
N ARG A 38 15.66 -8.82 27.13
CA ARG A 38 14.20 -8.99 27.06
C ARG A 38 13.66 -9.14 25.64
N ILE A 39 14.56 -9.15 24.66
CA ILE A 39 14.16 -9.34 23.26
C ILE A 39 13.85 -10.81 23.00
N VAL A 40 12.64 -11.09 22.53
CA VAL A 40 12.21 -12.40 22.07
C VAL A 40 12.40 -12.48 20.56
N ARG A 41 13.25 -13.40 20.09
CA ARG A 41 13.45 -13.67 18.66
C ARG A 41 12.49 -14.76 18.20
N MET A 42 11.62 -14.43 17.27
CA MET A 42 10.59 -15.35 16.77
C MET A 42 10.64 -15.44 15.25
N PRO A 43 10.66 -16.65 14.67
CA PRO A 43 10.46 -16.81 13.22
C PRO A 43 9.00 -16.48 12.90
N MET A 44 8.79 -15.61 11.94
CA MET A 44 7.46 -15.20 11.48
C MET A 44 7.35 -15.32 9.96
N PHE A 45 6.19 -15.73 9.49
CA PHE A 45 5.81 -15.70 8.09
C PHE A 45 5.17 -14.36 7.79
N ILE A 46 5.88 -13.51 7.05
CA ILE A 46 5.51 -12.10 6.82
C ILE A 46 5.22 -11.91 5.34
N LEU A 47 4.00 -11.54 5.04
CA LEU A 47 3.57 -11.22 3.68
C LEU A 47 3.55 -9.69 3.45
N PRO A 48 3.77 -9.24 2.20
CA PRO A 48 3.45 -7.87 1.80
C PRO A 48 1.98 -7.54 2.09
N PRO A 49 1.63 -6.26 2.36
CA PRO A 49 0.27 -5.88 2.78
C PRO A 49 -0.84 -6.37 1.84
N ALA A 50 -0.63 -6.29 0.52
CA ALA A 50 -1.61 -6.76 -0.46
C ALA A 50 -1.82 -8.28 -0.37
N GLN A 51 -0.74 -9.06 -0.28
CA GLN A 51 -0.82 -10.52 -0.17
C GLN A 51 -1.39 -10.93 1.19
N GLU A 52 -0.99 -10.26 2.27
CA GLU A 52 -1.49 -10.49 3.62
C GLU A 52 -3.02 -10.34 3.67
N TRP A 53 -3.55 -9.29 3.06
CA TRP A 53 -4.99 -9.02 3.04
C TRP A 53 -5.81 -10.18 2.44
N TYR A 54 -5.34 -10.77 1.32
CA TYR A 54 -5.98 -11.94 0.71
C TYR A 54 -5.75 -13.21 1.52
N TYR A 55 -4.54 -13.44 2.00
CA TYR A 55 -4.15 -14.64 2.73
C TYR A 55 -4.93 -14.81 4.03
N ARG A 56 -5.13 -13.77 4.80
CA ARG A 56 -5.89 -13.77 6.06
C ARG A 56 -7.34 -14.20 5.91
N ARG A 57 -7.93 -14.04 4.74
CA ARG A 57 -9.31 -14.49 4.48
C ARG A 57 -9.45 -16.00 4.49
N GLN A 58 -8.42 -16.70 4.07
CA GLN A 58 -8.39 -18.16 3.94
C GLN A 58 -7.65 -18.83 5.11
N HIS A 59 -6.85 -18.07 5.86
CA HIS A 59 -6.01 -18.56 6.96
C HIS A 59 -6.25 -17.74 8.24
N PRO A 60 -7.27 -18.09 9.04
CA PRO A 60 -7.58 -17.38 10.30
C PRO A 60 -6.45 -17.41 11.32
N ASP A 61 -5.60 -18.43 11.26
CA ASP A 61 -4.46 -18.63 12.17
C ASP A 61 -3.25 -17.75 11.83
N TYR A 62 -3.28 -17.02 10.70
CA TYR A 62 -2.19 -16.15 10.31
C TYR A 62 -1.99 -15.05 11.34
N ARG A 63 -0.73 -14.91 11.79
CA ARG A 63 -0.34 -13.86 12.74
C ARG A 63 0.27 -12.70 11.97
N PRO A 64 -0.40 -11.54 11.92
CA PRO A 64 0.14 -10.35 11.28
C PRO A 64 1.40 -9.88 12.02
N LEU A 65 2.24 -9.16 11.29
CA LEU A 65 3.44 -8.56 11.85
C LEU A 65 3.07 -7.51 12.90
N PRO A 66 3.55 -7.62 14.17
CA PRO A 66 3.26 -6.63 15.19
C PRO A 66 3.76 -5.22 14.81
N PRO A 67 3.13 -4.14 15.30
CA PRO A 67 3.58 -2.79 15.06
C PRO A 67 4.96 -2.53 15.67
N LEU A 68 5.62 -1.48 15.24
CA LEU A 68 6.86 -1.01 15.85
C LEU A 68 6.58 -0.44 17.26
N HIS A 69 7.56 -0.60 18.15
CA HIS A 69 7.48 0.02 19.47
C HIS A 69 7.47 1.56 19.33
N PRO A 70 6.59 2.27 20.07
CA PRO A 70 6.45 3.73 19.94
C PRO A 70 7.73 4.54 20.13
N GLY A 71 8.73 3.98 20.82
CA GLY A 71 10.04 4.61 21.03
C GLY A 71 11.05 4.42 19.89
N LEU A 72 10.67 3.73 18.82
CA LEU A 72 11.55 3.54 17.66
C LEU A 72 11.34 4.63 16.62
N PRO A 73 12.40 5.32 16.16
CA PRO A 73 12.34 6.09 14.94
C PRO A 73 12.09 5.10 13.79
N GLY A 74 10.87 5.12 13.24
CA GLY A 74 10.46 4.14 12.23
C GLY A 74 11.26 4.27 10.94
N ASN A 75 11.95 3.22 10.55
CA ASN A 75 12.36 3.06 9.15
C ASN A 75 11.11 2.70 8.35
N GLN A 76 10.42 3.73 7.85
CA GLN A 76 9.08 3.63 7.26
C GLN A 76 9.04 2.75 5.99
N ALA A 77 10.17 2.65 5.28
CA ALA A 77 10.20 1.96 3.99
C ALA A 77 10.00 0.43 4.07
N GLU A 78 10.57 -0.22 5.09
CA GLU A 78 10.45 -1.70 5.23
C GLU A 78 9.15 -2.15 5.93
N ASN A 79 8.46 -1.23 6.57
CA ASN A 79 7.34 -1.51 7.46
C ASN A 79 6.06 -0.76 7.10
N ASN A 80 5.99 -0.19 5.90
CA ASN A 80 4.81 0.54 5.47
C ASN A 80 3.58 -0.37 5.53
N PRO A 81 2.55 -0.02 6.32
CA PRO A 81 1.34 -0.81 6.40
C PRO A 81 0.44 -0.67 5.17
N ILE A 82 0.74 0.33 4.30
CA ILE A 82 -0.04 0.65 3.12
C ILE A 82 0.61 0.04 1.89
N ASP A 83 -0.19 -0.52 0.99
CA ASP A 83 0.23 -0.93 -0.34
C ASP A 83 -0.80 -0.49 -1.38
N ILE A 84 -0.33 0.22 -2.43
CA ILE A 84 -1.18 0.69 -3.52
C ILE A 84 -1.27 -0.42 -4.56
N ILE A 85 -2.44 -1.03 -4.70
CA ILE A 85 -2.70 -2.11 -5.66
C ILE A 85 -2.83 -1.53 -7.08
N TYR A 86 -3.54 -0.40 -7.20
CA TYR A 86 -3.78 0.26 -8.48
C TYR A 86 -3.92 1.77 -8.29
N PRO A 87 -3.24 2.58 -9.12
CA PRO A 87 -2.35 2.20 -10.22
C PRO A 87 -1.00 1.67 -9.75
N GLN A 88 -0.37 0.82 -10.57
CA GLN A 88 1.00 0.40 -10.34
C GLN A 88 2.00 1.48 -10.82
N PRO A 89 3.22 1.52 -10.25
CA PRO A 89 4.24 2.50 -10.62
C PRO A 89 4.53 2.51 -12.13
N GLY A 90 4.60 3.71 -12.71
CA GLY A 90 4.97 3.90 -14.11
C GLY A 90 3.91 3.49 -15.14
N ARG A 91 2.74 3.06 -14.72
CA ARG A 91 1.66 2.69 -15.65
C ARG A 91 1.07 3.89 -16.36
N VAL A 92 0.71 3.67 -17.61
CA VAL A 92 -0.08 4.61 -18.41
C VAL A 92 -1.53 4.14 -18.34
N LEU A 93 -2.40 4.99 -17.79
CA LEU A 93 -3.82 4.74 -17.66
C LEU A 93 -4.55 5.43 -18.81
N VAL A 94 -5.54 4.74 -19.35
CA VAL A 94 -6.46 5.32 -20.35
C VAL A 94 -7.85 5.30 -19.71
N ALA A 95 -8.40 6.48 -19.46
CA ALA A 95 -9.76 6.58 -18.96
C ALA A 95 -10.74 6.27 -20.11
N PRO A 96 -11.61 5.26 -19.96
CA PRO A 96 -12.60 4.93 -20.97
C PRO A 96 -13.59 6.09 -21.13
N ARG A 97 -14.24 6.16 -22.29
CA ARG A 97 -15.36 7.08 -22.52
C ARG A 97 -16.67 6.32 -22.60
N SER A 98 -17.74 6.92 -22.15
CA SER A 98 -19.09 6.43 -22.40
C SER A 98 -19.44 6.56 -23.87
N LEU A 99 -20.54 5.92 -24.30
CA LEU A 99 -21.07 6.07 -25.67
C LEU A 99 -21.48 7.52 -25.98
N GLU A 100 -21.73 8.32 -24.95
CA GLU A 100 -22.08 9.74 -25.02
C GLU A 100 -20.83 10.64 -25.04
N GLY A 101 -19.62 10.06 -25.03
CA GLY A 101 -18.36 10.80 -25.10
C GLY A 101 -17.81 11.29 -23.77
N GLU A 102 -18.50 11.05 -22.65
CA GLU A 102 -18.03 11.47 -21.33
C GLU A 102 -16.89 10.56 -20.81
N GLN A 103 -15.89 11.19 -20.21
CA GLN A 103 -14.79 10.44 -19.58
C GLN A 103 -15.31 9.72 -18.35
N GLN A 104 -15.09 8.40 -18.29
CA GLN A 104 -15.44 7.58 -17.12
C GLN A 104 -14.36 7.69 -16.04
N SER A 105 -14.76 7.46 -14.80
CA SER A 105 -13.85 7.44 -13.67
C SER A 105 -12.98 6.18 -13.65
N LEU A 106 -11.76 6.33 -13.16
CA LEU A 106 -10.85 5.24 -12.85
C LEU A 106 -11.00 4.91 -11.36
N VAL A 107 -11.02 3.62 -11.03
CA VAL A 107 -11.07 3.18 -9.64
C VAL A 107 -9.65 2.89 -9.16
N PHE A 108 -9.16 3.66 -8.22
CA PHE A 108 -7.90 3.39 -7.55
C PHE A 108 -8.13 2.52 -6.32
N ALA A 109 -7.16 1.67 -5.99
CA ALA A 109 -7.28 0.69 -4.92
C ALA A 109 -5.98 0.60 -4.11
N ALA A 110 -6.12 0.55 -2.81
CA ALA A 110 -5.04 0.28 -1.86
C ALA A 110 -5.49 -0.73 -0.81
N VAL A 111 -4.54 -1.23 -0.04
CA VAL A 111 -4.80 -2.06 1.14
C VAL A 111 -4.00 -1.54 2.31
N HIS A 112 -4.52 -1.79 3.49
CA HIS A 112 -3.85 -1.51 4.75
C HIS A 112 -3.80 -2.76 5.62
N ARG A 113 -2.74 -2.94 6.42
CA ARG A 113 -2.62 -4.09 7.35
C ARG A 113 -3.68 -4.07 8.43
N ASP A 114 -4.01 -2.89 8.96
CA ASP A 114 -5.15 -2.70 9.82
C ASP A 114 -6.43 -2.51 9.00
N ARG A 115 -7.44 -3.34 9.26
CA ARG A 115 -8.72 -3.30 8.55
C ARG A 115 -9.58 -2.09 8.90
N ASN A 116 -9.32 -1.48 10.07
CA ASN A 116 -10.10 -0.34 10.56
C ASN A 116 -9.43 1.00 10.22
N ALA A 117 -8.24 0.98 9.61
CA ALA A 117 -7.52 2.19 9.26
C ALA A 117 -8.33 3.07 8.29
N VAL A 118 -8.18 4.37 8.44
CA VAL A 118 -8.70 5.36 7.51
C VAL A 118 -7.58 5.81 6.59
N LEU A 119 -7.79 5.71 5.27
CA LEU A 119 -6.83 6.15 4.28
C LEU A 119 -7.30 7.46 3.64
N PHE A 120 -6.39 8.44 3.59
CA PHE A 120 -6.57 9.73 2.95
C PHE A 120 -5.86 9.73 1.61
N TRP A 121 -6.59 10.08 0.54
CA TRP A 121 -6.11 10.00 -0.83
C TRP A 121 -5.78 11.39 -1.37
N HIS A 122 -4.60 11.52 -1.96
CA HIS A 122 -4.16 12.75 -2.60
C HIS A 122 -3.67 12.44 -4.02
N ILE A 123 -4.02 13.29 -4.97
CA ILE A 123 -3.43 13.29 -6.32
C ILE A 123 -2.67 14.61 -6.47
N ASP A 124 -1.36 14.49 -6.72
CA ASP A 124 -0.43 15.61 -6.69
C ASP A 124 -0.47 16.30 -5.31
N TYR A 125 -1.06 17.48 -5.23
CA TYR A 125 -1.23 18.25 -3.99
C TYR A 125 -2.70 18.36 -3.54
N TYR A 126 -3.62 17.72 -4.26
CA TYR A 126 -5.05 17.86 -4.00
C TYR A 126 -5.58 16.66 -3.22
N TYR A 127 -6.29 16.95 -2.15
CA TYR A 127 -7.06 15.95 -1.43
C TYR A 127 -8.24 15.48 -2.27
N VAL A 128 -8.37 14.17 -2.42
CA VAL A 128 -9.42 13.55 -3.24
C VAL A 128 -10.54 12.99 -2.36
N GLY A 129 -10.21 12.43 -1.21
CA GLY A 129 -11.18 11.84 -0.29
C GLY A 129 -10.54 10.91 0.72
N SER A 130 -11.37 10.32 1.58
CA SER A 130 -10.95 9.28 2.53
C SER A 130 -11.78 8.02 2.33
N THR A 131 -11.19 6.89 2.72
CA THR A 131 -11.84 5.57 2.66
C THR A 131 -11.57 4.78 3.93
N SER A 132 -12.55 3.99 4.37
CA SER A 132 -12.44 3.04 5.48
C SER A 132 -12.95 1.67 5.04
N PHE A 133 -12.40 0.59 5.59
CA PHE A 133 -12.72 -0.82 5.30
C PHE A 133 -12.38 -1.28 3.87
N GLU A 134 -13.01 -0.74 2.84
CA GLU A 134 -12.66 -0.93 1.44
C GLU A 134 -11.97 0.31 0.91
N HIS A 135 -10.67 0.18 0.66
CA HIS A 135 -9.87 1.31 0.19
C HIS A 135 -9.88 1.37 -1.33
N LYS A 136 -11.02 1.81 -1.87
CA LYS A 136 -11.23 2.08 -3.29
C LYS A 136 -11.82 3.46 -3.46
N ILE A 137 -11.31 4.23 -4.41
CA ILE A 137 -11.79 5.57 -4.72
C ILE A 137 -11.92 5.76 -6.22
N SER A 138 -13.02 6.37 -6.66
CA SER A 138 -13.25 6.70 -8.07
C SER A 138 -12.75 8.11 -8.35
N VAL A 139 -11.89 8.25 -9.36
CA VAL A 139 -11.26 9.53 -9.71
C VAL A 139 -11.26 9.75 -11.21
N ARG A 140 -11.26 11.01 -11.65
CA ARG A 140 -11.10 11.42 -13.05
C ARG A 140 -9.85 12.28 -13.17
N PRO A 141 -8.65 11.67 -13.28
CA PRO A 141 -7.42 12.42 -13.43
C PRO A 141 -7.38 13.09 -14.81
N ALA A 142 -6.83 14.29 -14.88
CA ALA A 142 -6.55 14.95 -16.14
C ALA A 142 -5.51 14.18 -16.95
N PRO A 143 -5.40 14.39 -18.27
CA PRO A 143 -4.28 13.86 -19.04
C PRO A 143 -2.96 14.43 -18.53
N GLY A 144 -1.95 13.56 -18.35
CA GLY A 144 -0.64 13.99 -17.84
C GLY A 144 -0.01 12.98 -16.90
N LYS A 145 1.08 13.40 -16.27
CA LYS A 145 1.81 12.66 -15.26
C LYS A 145 1.33 13.12 -13.88
N HIS A 146 0.96 12.16 -13.04
CA HIS A 146 0.40 12.41 -11.71
C HIS A 146 1.12 11.57 -10.66
N ARG A 147 1.06 12.06 -9.41
CA ARG A 147 1.49 11.32 -8.22
C ARG A 147 0.27 11.05 -7.34
N LEU A 148 -0.05 9.79 -7.15
CA LEU A 148 -1.00 9.35 -6.15
C LEU A 148 -0.25 9.19 -4.82
N THR A 149 -0.75 9.78 -3.76
CA THR A 149 -0.25 9.59 -2.38
C THR A 149 -1.41 9.16 -1.50
N VAL A 150 -1.19 8.09 -0.75
CA VAL A 150 -2.14 7.58 0.24
C VAL A 150 -1.48 7.67 1.61
N ILE A 151 -2.19 8.23 2.57
CA ILE A 151 -1.70 8.47 3.94
C ILE A 151 -2.71 7.87 4.90
N ASP A 152 -2.24 7.22 5.96
CA ASP A 152 -3.11 6.76 7.04
C ASP A 152 -3.25 7.80 8.16
N GLU A 153 -4.11 7.52 9.13
CA GLU A 153 -4.34 8.36 10.31
C GLU A 153 -3.14 8.46 11.26
N HIS A 154 -2.12 7.60 11.08
CA HIS A 154 -0.90 7.57 11.89
C HIS A 154 0.29 8.23 11.17
N GLY A 155 0.07 8.75 9.94
CA GLY A 155 1.08 9.44 9.14
C GLY A 155 1.97 8.51 8.30
N ALA A 156 1.69 7.18 8.25
CA ALA A 156 2.34 6.34 7.28
C ALA A 156 1.82 6.67 5.87
N SER A 157 2.69 6.71 4.89
CA SER A 157 2.33 7.14 3.54
C SER A 157 2.97 6.26 2.47
N GLN A 158 2.26 6.10 1.36
CA GLN A 158 2.74 5.44 0.16
C GLN A 158 2.42 6.29 -1.06
N SER A 159 3.37 6.40 -1.98
CA SER A 159 3.19 7.17 -3.21
C SER A 159 3.51 6.35 -4.45
N VAL A 160 2.76 6.59 -5.51
CA VAL A 160 2.99 6.01 -6.83
C VAL A 160 2.85 7.07 -7.91
N VAL A 161 3.73 7.02 -8.91
CA VAL A 161 3.66 7.89 -10.08
C VAL A 161 3.05 7.13 -11.24
N PHE A 162 2.04 7.70 -11.88
CA PHE A 162 1.36 7.16 -13.06
C PHE A 162 1.16 8.25 -14.11
N SER A 163 0.77 7.86 -15.31
CA SER A 163 0.40 8.81 -16.37
C SER A 163 -1.01 8.51 -16.84
N CYS A 164 -1.80 9.54 -17.11
CA CYS A 164 -3.11 9.41 -17.73
C CYS A 164 -3.07 9.92 -19.17
N ARG A 165 -3.66 9.17 -20.10
CA ARG A 165 -3.83 9.56 -21.49
C ARG A 165 -5.29 9.70 -21.86
N CYS A 166 -5.59 10.71 -22.67
CA CYS A 166 -6.86 10.79 -23.36
C CYS A 166 -6.90 9.77 -24.50
N PRO A 167 -8.00 9.01 -24.70
CA PRO A 167 -8.10 8.05 -25.79
C PRO A 167 -8.24 8.69 -27.18
N LEU A 168 -8.46 10.01 -27.26
CA LEU A 168 -8.55 10.76 -28.52
C LEU A 168 -7.30 11.59 -28.78
N PRO A 169 -7.00 11.90 -30.08
CA PRO A 169 -5.92 12.80 -30.44
C PRO A 169 -6.12 14.20 -29.82
N ALA A 170 -5.01 14.90 -29.57
CA ALA A 170 -4.91 16.15 -28.82
C ALA A 170 -5.90 17.30 -29.15
N PRO A 171 -6.44 17.46 -30.39
CA PRO A 171 -7.39 18.54 -30.67
C PRO A 171 -8.75 18.41 -29.97
N ASP A 172 -9.12 17.17 -29.56
CA ASP A 172 -10.42 16.89 -28.95
C ASP A 172 -10.34 16.72 -27.40
N CYS A 173 -9.18 16.88 -26.82
CA CYS A 173 -9.03 17.00 -25.37
C CYS A 173 -9.12 18.50 -25.02
N PRO A 174 -10.27 19.01 -24.56
CA PRO A 174 -10.33 20.37 -24.08
C PRO A 174 -9.36 20.52 -22.93
N GLY A 175 -8.35 21.35 -23.11
CA GLY A 175 -7.43 21.77 -22.06
C GLY A 175 -8.23 22.51 -21.00
N LEU A 176 -8.81 21.80 -20.06
CA LEU A 176 -9.44 22.42 -18.90
C LEU A 176 -8.31 22.99 -18.03
N PRO A 177 -8.44 24.24 -17.60
CA PRO A 177 -7.49 24.85 -16.69
C PRO A 177 -7.41 24.02 -15.40
N LEU A 178 -6.22 23.94 -14.83
CA LEU A 178 -5.83 23.11 -13.66
C LEU A 178 -6.66 23.37 -12.37
N SER A 179 -7.68 24.19 -12.41
CA SER A 179 -8.45 24.64 -11.23
C SER A 179 -9.81 23.96 -11.01
N GLY A 180 -10.18 22.92 -11.78
CA GLY A 180 -11.56 22.46 -11.69
C GLY A 180 -11.88 20.97 -11.89
N CYS A 181 -10.93 20.06 -12.00
CA CYS A 181 -11.20 18.70 -12.48
C CYS A 181 -11.05 17.57 -11.46
N PHE A 182 -11.35 17.81 -10.20
CA PHE A 182 -11.53 16.71 -9.25
C PHE A 182 -13.01 16.63 -8.85
N SER A 183 -13.80 15.85 -9.60
CA SER A 183 -15.14 15.49 -9.14
C SER A 183 -15.04 14.20 -8.33
N VAL A 184 -15.21 14.34 -7.02
CA VAL A 184 -15.38 13.21 -6.10
C VAL A 184 -16.86 12.89 -6.07
N TYR A 185 -17.24 11.66 -6.41
CA TYR A 185 -18.57 11.15 -6.16
C TYR A 185 -18.54 10.31 -4.89
N PRO A 186 -19.56 10.50 -4.02
CA PRO A 186 -19.70 9.71 -2.78
C PRO A 186 -19.96 8.24 -3.03
#